data_f4857c387a0ffb9ee604a470adbc1106
#
_entry.id   f4857c387a0ffb9ee604a470adbc1106
#
_cell.length_a   1.000
_cell.length_b   1.000
_cell.length_c   1.000
_cell.angle_alpha   90.00
_cell.angle_beta   90.00
_cell.angle_gamma   90.00
#
_symmetry.space_group_name_H-M   'P 1'
#
loop_
_entity.id
_entity.type
_entity.pdbx_description
1 polymer ?
#
loop_
_entity_poly.entity_id
_entity_poly.type
_entity_poly.pdbx_seq_one_letter_code
_entity_poly.pdbx_strand_id
1 'polypeptide(L)' 'SIEGLRTIVQELKDELRYSEQRRHELQERVAKVEASAASAHHRIDRIDSIIGGAHQ' A
#
# COMPACT_ATOMS: atom_id res chain seq x y z
N SER A 1 31.63 -2.80 -24.93
CA SER A 1 32.18 -4.13 -24.71
C SER A 1 31.13 -5.03 -24.04
N ILE A 2 31.34 -6.33 -24.16
CA ILE A 2 30.46 -7.32 -23.53
C ILE A 2 30.46 -7.15 -22.00
N GLU A 3 31.63 -6.85 -21.44
CA GLU A 3 31.77 -6.61 -20.00
C GLU A 3 30.99 -5.39 -19.55
N GLY A 4 31.00 -4.31 -20.31
CA GLY A 4 30.21 -3.12 -20.03
C GLY A 4 28.72 -3.41 -20.06
N LEU A 5 28.25 -4.23 -21.01
CA LEU A 5 26.87 -4.63 -21.11
C LEU A 5 26.44 -5.50 -19.93
N ARG A 6 27.31 -6.41 -19.49
CA ARG A 6 27.05 -7.22 -18.31
C ARG A 6 26.88 -6.37 -17.05
N THR A 7 27.71 -5.36 -16.90
CA THR A 7 27.64 -4.45 -15.77
C THR A 7 26.31 -3.70 -15.79
N ILE A 8 25.90 -3.19 -16.95
CA ILE A 8 24.62 -2.48 -17.10
C ILE A 8 23.45 -3.41 -16.77
N VAL A 9 23.47 -4.63 -17.28
CA VAL A 9 22.41 -5.61 -17.00
C VAL A 9 22.35 -5.92 -15.51
N GLN A 10 23.50 -6.07 -14.84
CA GLN A 10 23.51 -6.34 -13.41
C GLN A 10 22.97 -5.16 -12.60
N GLU A 11 23.33 -3.95 -12.97
CA GLU A 11 22.80 -2.73 -12.34
C GLU A 11 21.29 -2.63 -12.50
N LEU A 12 20.77 -2.94 -13.71
CA LEU A 12 19.33 -2.96 -13.97
C LEU A 12 18.62 -4.01 -13.14
N LYS A 13 19.20 -5.19 -12.99
CA LYS A 13 18.63 -6.23 -12.14
C LYS A 13 18.55 -5.80 -10.68
N ASP A 14 19.61 -5.14 -10.19
CA ASP A 14 19.64 -4.65 -8.81
C ASP A 14 18.60 -3.54 -8.60
N GLU A 15 18.45 -2.64 -9.57
CA GLU A 15 17.42 -1.60 -9.52
C GLU A 15 16.02 -2.20 -9.53
N LEU A 16 15.79 -3.22 -10.35
CA LEU A 16 14.50 -3.92 -10.39
C LEU A 16 14.17 -4.58 -9.06
N ARG A 17 15.13 -5.25 -8.44
CA ARG A 17 14.95 -5.86 -7.12
C ARG A 17 14.59 -4.82 -6.08
N TYR A 18 15.31 -3.72 -6.08
CA TYR A 18 15.03 -2.61 -5.16
C TYR A 18 13.63 -2.04 -5.38
N SER A 19 13.27 -1.83 -6.65
CA SER A 19 11.96 -1.32 -7.02
C SER A 19 10.84 -2.28 -6.60
N GLU A 20 11.03 -3.59 -6.77
CA GLU A 20 10.07 -4.60 -6.35
C GLU A 20 9.89 -4.63 -4.84
N GLN A 21 10.96 -4.57 -4.08
CA GLN A 21 10.91 -4.52 -2.63
C GLN A 21 10.17 -3.28 -2.15
N ARG A 22 10.48 -2.13 -2.73
CA ARG A 22 9.83 -0.87 -2.38
C ARG A 22 8.34 -0.90 -2.71
N ARG A 23 8.01 -1.47 -3.87
CA ARG A 23 6.61 -1.65 -4.29
C ARG A 23 5.85 -2.52 -3.31
N HIS A 24 6.48 -3.59 -2.86
CA HIS A 24 5.90 -4.50 -1.88
C HIS A 24 5.64 -3.79 -0.55
N GLU A 25 6.60 -3.03 -0.06
CA GLU A 25 6.45 -2.23 1.16
C GLU A 25 5.33 -1.21 1.04
N LEU A 26 5.22 -0.55 -0.11
CA LEU A 26 4.16 0.41 -0.36
C LEU A 26 2.80 -0.27 -0.41
N GLN A 27 2.71 -1.45 -1.00
CA GLN A 27 1.47 -2.23 -1.02
C GLN A 27 1.04 -2.61 0.39
N GLU A 28 1.97 -2.99 1.26
CA GLU A 28 1.68 -3.29 2.65
C GLU A 28 1.15 -2.07 3.39
N ARG A 29 1.75 -0.90 3.15
CA ARG A 29 1.31 0.35 3.76
C ARG A 29 -0.09 0.75 3.28
N VAL A 30 -0.34 0.60 1.98
CA VAL A 30 -1.65 0.87 1.40
C VAL A 30 -2.69 -0.05 2.02
N ALA A 31 -2.39 -1.34 2.15
CA ALA A 31 -3.29 -2.30 2.76
C ALA A 31 -3.62 -1.93 4.21
N LYS A 32 -2.63 -1.47 4.98
CA LYS A 32 -2.83 -1.02 6.36
C LYS A 32 -3.71 0.22 6.42
N VAL A 33 -3.47 1.19 5.53
CA VAL A 33 -4.27 2.41 5.45
C VAL A 33 -5.71 2.08 5.06
N GLU A 34 -5.91 1.20 4.10
CA GLU A 34 -7.23 0.76 3.67
C GLU A 34 -7.98 0.06 4.80
N ALA A 35 -7.31 -0.83 5.53
CA ALA A 35 -7.90 -1.50 6.67
C ALA A 35 -8.27 -0.50 7.78
N SER A 36 -7.40 0.45 8.05
CA SER A 36 -7.63 1.51 9.02
C SER A 36 -8.79 2.40 8.62
N ALA A 37 -8.86 2.77 7.34
CA ALA A 37 -9.95 3.58 6.79
C ALA A 37 -11.28 2.83 6.85
N ALA A 38 -11.30 1.55 6.50
CA ALA A 38 -12.48 0.71 6.59
C ALA A 38 -12.99 0.61 8.03
N SER A 39 -12.07 0.45 8.99
CA SER A 39 -12.41 0.42 10.41
C SER A 39 -13.00 1.76 10.87
N ALA A 40 -12.42 2.86 10.44
CA ALA A 40 -12.90 4.21 10.77
C ALA A 40 -14.29 4.46 10.19
N HIS A 41 -14.53 4.07 8.93
CA HIS A 41 -15.83 4.17 8.28
C HIS A 41 -16.89 3.36 9.01
N HIS A 42 -16.53 2.16 9.43
CA HIS A 42 -17.43 1.29 10.17
C HIS A 42 -17.85 1.93 11.50
N ARG A 43 -16.92 2.58 12.19
CA ARG A 43 -17.22 3.30 13.43
C ARG A 43 -18.10 4.51 13.18
N ILE A 44 -17.87 5.24 12.10
CA ILE A 44 -18.68 6.38 11.70
C ILE A 44 -20.11 5.93 11.39
N ASP A 45 -20.25 4.86 10.61
CA ASP A 45 -21.56 4.28 10.28
C ASP A 45 -22.31 3.84 11.52
N ARG A 46 -21.61 3.27 12.49
CA ARG A 46 -22.19 2.84 13.76
C ARG A 46 -22.71 4.06 14.54
N ILE A 47 -21.94 5.13 14.59
CA ILE A 47 -22.34 6.37 15.26
C ILE A 47 -23.54 7.01 14.57
N ASP A 48 -23.50 7.09 13.23
CA ASP A 48 -24.60 7.61 12.42
C ASP A 48 -25.88 6.80 12.64
N SER A 49 -25.75 5.49 12.71
CA SER A 49 -26.89 4.59 12.97
C SER A 49 -27.51 4.86 14.35
N ILE A 50 -26.67 5.06 15.36
CA ILE A 50 -27.13 5.38 16.73
C ILE A 50 -27.80 6.74 16.75
N ILE A 51 -27.20 7.75 16.15
CA ILE A 51 -27.75 9.12 16.07
C ILE A 51 -29.03 9.12 15.24
N GLY A 52 -29.01 8.46 14.09
CA GLY A 52 -30.20 8.32 13.24
C GLY A 52 -31.34 7.62 13.93
N GLY A 53 -31.05 6.56 14.69
CA GLY A 53 -32.03 5.85 15.51
C GLY A 53 -32.61 6.69 16.61
N ALA A 54 -31.81 7.60 17.20
CA ALA A 54 -32.24 8.50 18.25
C ALA A 54 -33.23 9.57 17.77
N HIS A 55 -33.16 9.91 16.48
CA HIS A 55 -34.04 10.90 15.86
C HIS A 55 -35.39 10.32 15.38
N GLN A 56 -35.51 9.03 15.35
CA GLN A 56 -36.71 8.36 14.97
C GLN A 56 -37.58 8.04 16.22
#